data_66de254048f12de36c1d5425bb412bc5
#
_entry.id   66de254048f12de36c1d5425bb412bc5
#
_cell.length_a   1.000
_cell.length_b   1.000
_cell.length_c   1.000
_cell.angle_alpha   90.00
_cell.angle_beta   90.00
_cell.angle_gamma   90.00
#
_symmetry.space_group_name_H-M   'P 1'
#
loop_
_entity.id
_entity.type
_entity.pdbx_description
1 polymer ?
#
loop_
_entity_poly.entity_id
_entity_poly.type
_entity_poly.pdbx_seq_one_letter_code
_entity_poly.pdbx_strand_id
1 'polypeptide(L)'
;MAEYCTQEENQTIDLISNLYLNNIIELIIDGNKINDTFTEYTFNSIGIHKVYFLFNLSGLTSTQDMFRGLSNIISINFTSLFNIENINSMEYMFANSRNLTFVNISNFNGKNLSSIKFMFLYCGLLNSVDFSNFNAPELIYADSLFQECHYLEYVNFTNFNAPKLKYMRQMFFICISLKSIDLSSLSTEDDTILEETFYNCWSMKYLNLKNFKHKLIGNLHNHILAGCYNLTYIDISSFTGEIPNIILLITETLPSEGEIVLKLDFYNLIRDQIPKGWNITLV
;
A
#
# COMPACT_ATOMS: atom_id res chain seq x y z
N MET A 1 -2.96 -18.74 5.13
CA MET A 1 -4.36 -19.08 4.79
C MET A 1 -4.90 -18.06 3.82
N ALA A 2 -5.55 -18.51 2.76
CA ALA A 2 -6.28 -17.66 1.83
C ALA A 2 -7.74 -18.12 1.73
N GLU A 3 -8.65 -17.21 1.46
CA GLU A 3 -10.05 -17.51 1.17
C GLU A 3 -10.35 -17.21 -0.29
N TYR A 4 -11.03 -18.13 -0.95
CA TYR A 4 -11.44 -18.05 -2.33
C TYR A 4 -12.96 -18.19 -2.43
N CYS A 5 -13.57 -17.51 -3.39
CA CYS A 5 -15.00 -17.59 -3.64
C CYS A 5 -15.28 -18.23 -5.00
N THR A 6 -16.12 -19.25 -5.01
CA THR A 6 -16.67 -19.85 -6.23
C THR A 6 -18.12 -19.44 -6.42
N GLN A 7 -18.55 -19.22 -7.66
CA GLN A 7 -19.91 -18.81 -8.02
C GLN A 7 -20.71 -19.91 -8.71
N GLU A 8 -20.03 -20.96 -9.15
CA GLU A 8 -20.64 -22.10 -9.83
C GLU A 8 -20.13 -23.39 -9.21
N GLU A 9 -20.94 -24.50 -9.28
CA GLU A 9 -20.48 -25.83 -8.94
C GLU A 9 -19.46 -26.31 -9.96
N ASN A 10 -18.49 -27.09 -9.49
CA ASN A 10 -17.39 -27.62 -10.30
C ASN A 10 -16.54 -26.53 -10.98
N GLN A 11 -16.46 -25.36 -10.35
CA GLN A 11 -15.63 -24.27 -10.85
C GLN A 11 -14.15 -24.54 -10.58
N THR A 12 -13.34 -24.55 -11.66
CA THR A 12 -11.87 -24.58 -11.55
C THR A 12 -11.34 -23.15 -11.42
N ILE A 13 -10.53 -22.89 -10.42
CA ILE A 13 -9.91 -21.59 -10.19
C ILE A 13 -8.41 -21.72 -9.95
N ASP A 14 -7.66 -20.68 -10.32
CA ASP A 14 -6.26 -20.55 -9.93
C ASP A 14 -6.15 -20.22 -8.45
N LEU A 15 -5.28 -20.93 -7.74
CA LEU A 15 -4.98 -20.72 -6.33
C LEU A 15 -3.71 -19.87 -6.13
N ILE A 16 -2.76 -19.98 -7.04
CA ILE A 16 -1.47 -19.34 -6.99
C ILE A 16 -0.80 -19.37 -8.35
N SER A 17 0.16 -18.47 -8.60
CA SER A 17 0.95 -18.50 -9.83
C SER A 17 1.74 -19.82 -9.99
N ASN A 18 1.76 -20.36 -11.21
CA ASN A 18 2.52 -21.56 -11.57
C ASN A 18 4.02 -21.47 -11.27
N LEU A 19 4.56 -20.24 -11.15
CA LEU A 19 5.96 -20.01 -10.80
C LEU A 19 6.33 -20.58 -9.41
N TYR A 20 5.33 -20.76 -8.52
CA TYR A 20 5.54 -21.18 -7.13
C TYR A 20 5.13 -22.63 -6.85
N LEU A 21 4.74 -23.40 -7.87
CA LEU A 21 4.32 -24.80 -7.72
C LEU A 21 5.37 -25.63 -6.96
N ASN A 22 6.63 -25.52 -7.33
CA ASN A 22 7.73 -26.26 -6.70
C ASN A 22 8.04 -25.83 -5.27
N ASN A 23 7.50 -24.69 -4.83
CA ASN A 23 7.66 -24.18 -3.48
C ASN A 23 6.54 -24.66 -2.54
N ILE A 24 5.46 -25.24 -3.05
CA ILE A 24 4.37 -25.75 -2.23
C ILE A 24 4.78 -27.12 -1.67
N ILE A 25 4.83 -27.24 -0.34
CA ILE A 25 5.09 -28.50 0.35
C ILE A 25 3.78 -29.25 0.64
N GLU A 26 2.75 -28.51 1.01
CA GLU A 26 1.47 -29.07 1.42
C GLU A 26 0.32 -28.11 1.11
N LEU A 27 -0.81 -28.67 0.70
CA LEU A 27 -2.09 -27.98 0.55
C LEU A 27 -3.13 -28.61 1.47
N ILE A 28 -3.90 -27.76 2.16
CA ILE A 28 -5.10 -28.16 2.89
C ILE A 28 -6.25 -27.32 2.34
N ILE A 29 -7.29 -27.97 1.80
CA ILE A 29 -8.44 -27.30 1.21
C ILE A 29 -9.68 -27.73 2.00
N ASP A 30 -10.39 -26.76 2.58
CA ASP A 30 -11.59 -26.97 3.41
C ASP A 30 -11.37 -28.01 4.52
N GLY A 31 -10.17 -27.98 5.13
CA GLY A 31 -9.77 -28.90 6.20
C GLY A 31 -9.27 -30.27 5.72
N ASN A 32 -9.28 -30.54 4.44
CA ASN A 32 -8.80 -31.81 3.87
C ASN A 32 -7.38 -31.63 3.34
N LYS A 33 -6.45 -32.48 3.81
CA LYS A 33 -5.10 -32.53 3.26
C LYS A 33 -5.14 -33.11 1.86
N ILE A 34 -4.49 -32.41 0.92
CA ILE A 34 -4.37 -32.82 -0.48
C ILE A 34 -3.02 -33.48 -0.67
N ASN A 35 -3.00 -34.67 -1.28
CA ASN A 35 -1.76 -35.45 -1.44
C ASN A 35 -0.84 -34.92 -2.53
N ASP A 36 -1.37 -34.14 -3.47
CA ASP A 36 -0.62 -33.53 -4.56
C ASP A 36 -0.57 -32.02 -4.41
N THR A 37 0.42 -31.39 -5.03
CA THR A 37 0.53 -29.93 -5.12
C THR A 37 0.14 -29.46 -6.51
N PHE A 38 -0.71 -28.44 -6.57
CA PHE A 38 -1.16 -27.84 -7.82
C PHE A 38 -1.44 -26.34 -7.62
N THR A 39 -1.57 -25.64 -8.72
CA THR A 39 -1.79 -24.19 -8.71
C THR A 39 -3.24 -23.82 -9.06
N GLU A 40 -4.02 -24.76 -9.56
CA GLU A 40 -5.46 -24.63 -9.82
C GLU A 40 -6.23 -25.77 -9.15
N TYR A 41 -7.49 -25.55 -8.80
CA TYR A 41 -8.33 -26.54 -8.14
C TYR A 41 -9.79 -26.39 -8.56
N THR A 42 -10.49 -27.55 -8.73
CA THR A 42 -11.92 -27.60 -9.04
C THR A 42 -12.71 -27.80 -7.74
N PHE A 43 -13.46 -26.77 -7.35
CA PHE A 43 -14.37 -26.83 -6.19
C PHE A 43 -15.75 -27.36 -6.62
N ASN A 44 -16.24 -28.36 -5.91
CA ASN A 44 -17.52 -29.00 -6.24
C ASN A 44 -18.74 -28.28 -5.66
N SER A 45 -18.54 -27.21 -4.91
CA SER A 45 -19.61 -26.43 -4.29
C SER A 45 -19.39 -24.93 -4.47
N ILE A 46 -20.50 -24.19 -4.42
CA ILE A 46 -20.49 -22.72 -4.45
C ILE A 46 -20.17 -22.20 -3.06
N GLY A 47 -19.42 -21.12 -2.96
CA GLY A 47 -19.20 -20.41 -1.71
C GLY A 47 -17.74 -20.08 -1.40
N ILE A 48 -17.46 -19.87 -0.13
CA ILE A 48 -16.13 -19.51 0.36
C ILE A 48 -15.37 -20.76 0.77
N HIS A 49 -14.19 -20.92 0.19
CA HIS A 49 -13.29 -22.04 0.42
C HIS A 49 -11.99 -21.57 1.09
N LYS A 50 -11.51 -22.35 2.07
CA LYS A 50 -10.28 -22.04 2.80
C LYS A 50 -9.13 -22.89 2.30
N VAL A 51 -8.07 -22.22 1.83
CA VAL A 51 -6.86 -22.86 1.32
C VAL A 51 -5.67 -22.49 2.20
N TYR A 52 -5.02 -23.51 2.73
CA TYR A 52 -3.78 -23.35 3.50
C TYR A 52 -2.61 -23.86 2.68
N PHE A 53 -1.63 -23.01 2.48
CA PHE A 53 -0.38 -23.34 1.81
C PHE A 53 0.72 -23.49 2.83
N LEU A 54 1.49 -24.56 2.76
CA LEU A 54 2.79 -24.68 3.40
C LEU A 54 3.86 -24.57 2.31
N PHE A 55 4.73 -23.56 2.43
CA PHE A 55 5.77 -23.28 1.44
C PHE A 55 7.15 -23.70 1.92
N ASN A 56 7.99 -24.22 1.00
CA ASN A 56 9.43 -24.21 1.15
C ASN A 56 9.97 -22.85 0.67
N LEU A 57 10.44 -22.06 1.62
CA LEU A 57 10.99 -20.73 1.35
C LEU A 57 12.51 -20.73 1.16
N SER A 58 13.16 -21.93 1.27
CA SER A 58 14.58 -22.08 1.07
C SER A 58 14.98 -21.71 -0.35
N GLY A 59 15.84 -20.71 -0.49
CA GLY A 59 16.31 -20.22 -1.79
C GLY A 59 15.33 -19.28 -2.54
N LEU A 60 14.14 -19.03 -1.99
CA LEU A 60 13.19 -18.06 -2.58
C LEU A 60 13.70 -16.64 -2.31
N THR A 61 13.96 -15.88 -3.36
CA THR A 61 14.42 -14.48 -3.27
C THR A 61 13.34 -13.45 -3.63
N SER A 62 12.22 -13.89 -4.20
CA SER A 62 11.11 -13.02 -4.61
C SER A 62 9.77 -13.73 -4.44
N THR A 63 8.72 -12.98 -4.11
CA THR A 63 7.31 -13.40 -4.19
C THR A 63 6.55 -12.63 -5.27
N GLN A 64 7.29 -12.11 -6.26
CA GLN A 64 6.72 -11.36 -7.38
C GLN A 64 5.63 -12.18 -8.09
N ASP A 65 4.50 -11.54 -8.40
CA ASP A 65 3.36 -12.13 -9.11
C ASP A 65 2.70 -13.36 -8.42
N MET A 66 3.03 -13.68 -7.15
CA MET A 66 2.61 -14.93 -6.48
C MET A 66 1.09 -15.14 -6.51
N PHE A 67 0.31 -14.12 -6.28
CA PHE A 67 -1.16 -14.11 -6.28
C PHE A 67 -1.74 -13.08 -7.27
N ARG A 68 -1.00 -12.77 -8.33
CA ARG A 68 -1.40 -11.78 -9.32
C ARG A 68 -2.57 -12.27 -10.18
N GLY A 69 -3.56 -11.41 -10.39
CA GLY A 69 -4.67 -11.65 -11.30
C GLY A 69 -5.69 -12.69 -10.81
N LEU A 70 -5.60 -13.13 -9.56
CA LEU A 70 -6.52 -14.14 -9.01
C LEU A 70 -7.88 -13.51 -8.71
N SER A 71 -8.83 -13.66 -9.61
CA SER A 71 -10.16 -13.06 -9.49
C SER A 71 -11.04 -13.72 -8.41
N ASN A 72 -10.69 -14.91 -7.96
CA ASN A 72 -11.47 -15.64 -6.97
C ASN A 72 -10.96 -15.49 -5.53
N ILE A 73 -9.74 -14.94 -5.35
CA ILE A 73 -9.21 -14.69 -4.00
C ILE A 73 -9.94 -13.51 -3.36
N ILE A 74 -10.40 -13.68 -2.13
CA ILE A 74 -11.12 -12.65 -1.35
C ILE A 74 -10.37 -12.17 -0.11
N SER A 75 -9.59 -13.03 0.52
CA SER A 75 -8.73 -12.63 1.62
C SER A 75 -7.48 -13.48 1.72
N ILE A 76 -6.42 -12.94 2.32
CA ILE A 76 -5.22 -13.71 2.66
C ILE A 76 -4.64 -13.27 3.99
N ASN A 77 -4.24 -14.25 4.80
CA ASN A 77 -3.62 -14.04 6.08
C ASN A 77 -2.30 -14.81 6.16
N PHE A 78 -1.22 -14.10 6.31
CA PHE A 78 0.12 -14.66 6.47
C PHE A 78 0.47 -14.78 7.96
N THR A 79 -0.01 -15.79 8.65
CA THR A 79 0.14 -15.94 10.12
C THR A 79 1.48 -16.46 10.60
N SER A 80 2.32 -16.98 9.72
CA SER A 80 3.56 -17.66 10.12
C SER A 80 4.77 -17.50 9.17
N LEU A 81 4.72 -16.57 8.23
CA LEU A 81 5.69 -16.50 7.14
C LEU A 81 6.93 -15.62 7.42
N PHE A 82 7.35 -15.36 8.63
CA PHE A 82 7.86 -14.01 8.84
C PHE A 82 9.30 -13.85 9.24
N ASN A 83 10.14 -14.87 8.95
CA ASN A 83 11.59 -14.71 8.84
C ASN A 83 12.06 -15.09 7.42
N ILE A 84 11.54 -14.40 6.39
CA ILE A 84 11.99 -14.59 5.02
C ILE A 84 13.17 -13.64 4.77
N GLU A 85 14.31 -13.99 5.30
CA GLU A 85 15.50 -13.13 5.21
C GLU A 85 16.01 -12.94 3.77
N ASN A 86 15.66 -13.85 2.85
CA ASN A 86 16.16 -13.83 1.48
C ASN A 86 15.27 -13.08 0.48
N ILE A 87 14.03 -12.75 0.85
CA ILE A 87 13.12 -12.04 -0.08
C ILE A 87 13.57 -10.60 -0.26
N ASN A 88 13.86 -10.22 -1.49
CA ASN A 88 14.23 -8.86 -1.87
C ASN A 88 13.12 -8.12 -2.63
N SER A 89 12.11 -8.82 -3.19
CA SER A 89 11.00 -8.22 -3.93
C SER A 89 9.67 -8.92 -3.64
N MET A 90 8.62 -8.10 -3.48
CA MET A 90 7.20 -8.49 -3.45
C MET A 90 6.40 -7.74 -4.52
N GLU A 91 7.07 -7.34 -5.61
CA GLU A 91 6.43 -6.58 -6.68
C GLU A 91 5.27 -7.34 -7.30
N TYR A 92 4.15 -6.65 -7.58
CA TYR A 92 2.95 -7.21 -8.20
C TYR A 92 2.31 -8.41 -7.48
N MET A 93 2.69 -8.71 -6.23
CA MET A 93 2.29 -9.95 -5.55
C MET A 93 0.78 -10.22 -5.60
N PHE A 94 -0.06 -9.19 -5.51
CA PHE A 94 -1.52 -9.26 -5.57
C PHE A 94 -2.12 -8.43 -6.70
N ALA A 95 -1.29 -7.84 -7.56
CA ALA A 95 -1.77 -6.94 -8.61
C ALA A 95 -2.89 -7.56 -9.44
N ASN A 96 -3.94 -6.78 -9.76
CA ASN A 96 -5.12 -7.22 -10.50
C ASN A 96 -5.99 -8.31 -9.82
N SER A 97 -5.77 -8.64 -8.55
CA SER A 97 -6.68 -9.52 -7.78
C SER A 97 -7.89 -8.69 -7.31
N ARG A 98 -8.81 -8.44 -8.25
CA ARG A 98 -9.85 -7.40 -8.14
C ARG A 98 -10.87 -7.66 -7.05
N ASN A 99 -11.08 -8.91 -6.64
CA ASN A 99 -12.03 -9.30 -5.59
C ASN A 99 -11.37 -9.45 -4.21
N LEU A 100 -10.06 -9.22 -4.12
CA LEU A 100 -9.34 -9.23 -2.86
C LEU A 100 -9.84 -8.07 -1.98
N THR A 101 -10.35 -8.39 -0.78
CA THR A 101 -10.93 -7.41 0.16
C THR A 101 -10.03 -7.11 1.35
N PHE A 102 -9.21 -8.07 1.77
CA PHE A 102 -8.37 -7.94 2.94
C PHE A 102 -7.06 -8.72 2.81
N VAL A 103 -5.96 -8.11 3.24
CA VAL A 103 -4.66 -8.77 3.41
C VAL A 103 -4.07 -8.42 4.77
N ASN A 104 -3.70 -9.45 5.52
CA ASN A 104 -2.91 -9.32 6.73
C ASN A 104 -1.46 -9.75 6.47
N ILE A 105 -0.56 -8.78 6.50
CA ILE A 105 0.89 -8.95 6.37
C ILE A 105 1.61 -8.36 7.60
N SER A 106 0.90 -8.24 8.72
CA SER A 106 1.44 -7.74 9.99
C SER A 106 2.60 -8.62 10.50
N ASN A 107 3.51 -8.01 11.23
CA ASN A 107 4.70 -8.67 11.79
C ASN A 107 5.68 -9.26 10.75
N PHE A 108 5.58 -8.86 9.48
CA PHE A 108 6.55 -9.25 8.47
C PHE A 108 7.95 -8.72 8.81
N ASN A 109 8.97 -9.57 8.66
CA ASN A 109 10.37 -9.20 8.89
C ASN A 109 11.23 -9.59 7.69
N GLY A 110 11.39 -8.67 6.76
CA GLY A 110 12.15 -8.83 5.52
C GLY A 110 13.44 -8.01 5.52
N LYS A 111 14.53 -8.55 6.10
CA LYS A 111 15.80 -7.83 6.21
C LYS A 111 16.37 -7.34 4.89
N ASN A 112 16.12 -8.05 3.79
CA ASN A 112 16.66 -7.74 2.47
C ASN A 112 15.59 -7.20 1.50
N LEU A 113 14.34 -7.01 1.97
CA LEU A 113 13.26 -6.52 1.10
C LEU A 113 13.52 -5.09 0.67
N SER A 114 13.68 -4.88 -0.63
CA SER A 114 13.97 -3.57 -1.24
C SER A 114 12.79 -2.99 -2.01
N SER A 115 11.83 -3.82 -2.47
CA SER A 115 10.73 -3.37 -3.30
C SER A 115 9.40 -4.06 -2.99
N ILE A 116 8.34 -3.23 -2.88
CA ILE A 116 6.92 -3.62 -2.80
C ILE A 116 6.11 -2.89 -3.88
N LYS A 117 6.77 -2.47 -4.98
CA LYS A 117 6.10 -1.73 -6.08
C LYS A 117 4.93 -2.52 -6.63
N PHE A 118 3.81 -1.83 -6.91
CA PHE A 118 2.65 -2.39 -7.58
C PHE A 118 1.99 -3.58 -6.84
N MET A 119 2.34 -3.80 -5.56
CA MET A 119 1.91 -5.03 -4.85
C MET A 119 0.40 -5.22 -4.85
N PHE A 120 -0.39 -4.16 -4.73
CA PHE A 120 -1.85 -4.16 -4.75
C PHE A 120 -2.45 -3.36 -5.92
N LEU A 121 -1.66 -3.11 -6.97
CA LEU A 121 -2.12 -2.39 -8.16
C LEU A 121 -3.43 -2.99 -8.69
N TYR A 122 -4.48 -2.16 -8.87
CA TYR A 122 -5.81 -2.57 -9.36
C TYR A 122 -6.55 -3.61 -8.49
N CYS A 123 -6.27 -3.70 -7.19
CA CYS A 123 -7.07 -4.46 -6.24
C CYS A 123 -8.33 -3.64 -5.88
N GLY A 124 -9.28 -3.52 -6.82
CA GLY A 124 -10.39 -2.57 -6.76
C GLY A 124 -11.28 -2.71 -5.52
N LEU A 125 -11.52 -3.92 -5.00
CA LEU A 125 -12.35 -4.17 -3.82
C LEU A 125 -11.55 -4.25 -2.51
N LEU A 126 -10.23 -4.03 -2.55
CA LEU A 126 -9.40 -4.05 -1.34
C LEU A 126 -9.87 -2.94 -0.39
N ASN A 127 -10.36 -3.36 0.79
CA ASN A 127 -10.92 -2.43 1.79
C ASN A 127 -9.87 -2.02 2.83
N SER A 128 -9.04 -2.96 3.27
CA SER A 128 -7.99 -2.67 4.25
C SER A 128 -6.78 -3.58 4.12
N VAL A 129 -5.63 -3.06 4.55
CA VAL A 129 -4.38 -3.82 4.67
C VAL A 129 -3.75 -3.56 6.03
N ASP A 130 -3.29 -4.62 6.67
CA ASP A 130 -2.57 -4.53 7.94
C ASP A 130 -1.07 -4.73 7.72
N PHE A 131 -0.30 -3.63 7.81
CA PHE A 131 1.15 -3.57 7.81
C PHE A 131 1.73 -3.34 9.21
N SER A 132 0.97 -3.58 10.28
CA SER A 132 1.48 -3.34 11.64
C SER A 132 2.73 -4.17 11.92
N ASN A 133 3.72 -3.54 12.54
CA ASN A 133 5.03 -4.14 12.83
C ASN A 133 5.76 -4.71 11.59
N PHE A 134 5.44 -4.23 10.41
CA PHE A 134 6.17 -4.57 9.20
C PHE A 134 7.58 -3.99 9.27
N ASN A 135 8.59 -4.84 9.19
CA ASN A 135 9.99 -4.45 9.32
C ASN A 135 10.76 -4.78 8.04
N ALA A 136 11.13 -3.74 7.29
CA ALA A 136 11.86 -3.84 6.03
C ALA A 136 12.93 -2.73 5.96
N PRO A 137 14.04 -2.85 6.69
CA PRO A 137 15.04 -1.78 6.83
C PRO A 137 15.74 -1.40 5.51
N GLU A 138 15.73 -2.28 4.52
CA GLU A 138 16.31 -2.06 3.19
C GLU A 138 15.27 -1.63 2.14
N LEU A 139 13.99 -1.38 2.52
CA LEU A 139 12.93 -1.01 1.59
C LEU A 139 13.18 0.37 1.00
N ILE A 140 13.25 0.45 -0.33
CA ILE A 140 13.49 1.67 -1.10
C ILE A 140 12.28 2.06 -1.95
N TYR A 141 11.56 1.06 -2.49
CA TYR A 141 10.56 1.27 -3.53
C TYR A 141 9.17 0.82 -3.09
N ALA A 142 8.20 1.74 -3.10
CA ALA A 142 6.77 1.50 -2.88
C ALA A 142 5.89 2.24 -3.92
N ASP A 143 6.46 2.53 -5.12
CA ASP A 143 5.69 3.19 -6.18
C ASP A 143 4.45 2.38 -6.53
N SER A 144 3.30 3.04 -6.71
CA SER A 144 2.01 2.48 -7.11
C SER A 144 1.52 1.31 -6.25
N LEU A 145 1.94 1.26 -4.97
CA LEU A 145 1.62 0.15 -4.05
C LEU A 145 0.12 -0.14 -3.98
N PHE A 146 -0.73 0.89 -3.92
CA PHE A 146 -2.19 0.81 -3.84
C PHE A 146 -2.89 1.55 -4.99
N GLN A 147 -2.19 1.78 -6.10
CA GLN A 147 -2.77 2.50 -7.24
C GLN A 147 -4.08 1.85 -7.67
N GLU A 148 -5.17 2.67 -7.78
CA GLU A 148 -6.51 2.27 -8.17
C GLU A 148 -7.16 1.19 -7.25
N CYS A 149 -6.84 1.22 -5.96
CA CYS A 149 -7.57 0.50 -4.92
C CYS A 149 -8.79 1.35 -4.50
N HIS A 150 -9.84 1.35 -5.32
CA HIS A 150 -10.97 2.30 -5.20
C HIS A 150 -11.73 2.18 -3.87
N TYR A 151 -11.83 1.00 -3.28
CA TYR A 151 -12.53 0.74 -2.02
C TYR A 151 -11.62 0.74 -0.79
N LEU A 152 -10.31 1.06 -0.96
CA LEU A 152 -9.38 1.11 0.16
C LEU A 152 -9.77 2.25 1.10
N GLU A 153 -10.22 1.91 2.31
CA GLU A 153 -10.61 2.87 3.33
C GLU A 153 -9.52 3.13 4.36
N TYR A 154 -8.72 2.10 4.66
CA TYR A 154 -7.76 2.13 5.75
C TYR A 154 -6.53 1.26 5.50
N VAL A 155 -5.36 1.77 5.88
CA VAL A 155 -4.10 1.01 5.96
C VAL A 155 -3.47 1.21 7.33
N ASN A 156 -3.16 0.11 8.01
CA ASN A 156 -2.51 0.15 9.32
C ASN A 156 -0.99 0.13 9.17
N PHE A 157 -0.34 1.27 9.41
CA PHE A 157 1.12 1.42 9.41
C PHE A 157 1.73 1.48 10.83
N THR A 158 1.04 1.00 11.86
CA THR A 158 1.57 1.02 13.23
C THR A 158 2.89 0.27 13.32
N ASN A 159 3.94 0.94 13.80
CA ASN A 159 5.30 0.40 13.89
C ASN A 159 5.88 -0.10 12.54
N PHE A 160 5.41 0.46 11.42
CA PHE A 160 6.01 0.20 10.10
C PHE A 160 7.43 0.77 10.07
N ASN A 161 8.43 -0.08 9.81
CA ASN A 161 9.83 0.30 9.79
C ASN A 161 10.44 0.13 8.40
N ALA A 162 10.69 1.27 7.73
CA ALA A 162 11.32 1.33 6.40
C ALA A 162 12.14 2.64 6.26
N PRO A 163 13.25 2.81 6.99
CA PRO A 163 13.99 4.07 7.05
C PRO A 163 14.58 4.50 5.69
N LYS A 164 14.87 3.55 4.80
CA LYS A 164 15.40 3.82 3.46
C LYS A 164 14.34 4.05 2.38
N LEU A 165 13.05 4.09 2.77
CA LEU A 165 11.95 4.29 1.81
C LEU A 165 12.09 5.65 1.12
N LYS A 166 12.21 5.62 -0.22
CA LYS A 166 12.48 6.80 -1.04
C LYS A 166 11.45 7.03 -2.13
N TYR A 167 11.02 5.99 -2.82
CA TYR A 167 10.12 6.12 -3.96
C TYR A 167 8.71 5.68 -3.57
N MET A 168 7.77 6.65 -3.56
CA MET A 168 6.35 6.48 -3.23
C MET A 168 5.46 7.10 -4.31
N ARG A 169 5.94 7.22 -5.56
CA ARG A 169 5.13 7.77 -6.64
C ARG A 169 3.84 7.01 -6.79
N GLN A 170 2.72 7.74 -6.90
CA GLN A 170 1.40 7.15 -7.14
C GLN A 170 0.99 6.07 -6.11
N MET A 171 1.59 6.08 -4.90
CA MET A 171 1.35 5.00 -3.92
C MET A 171 -0.12 4.80 -3.59
N PHE A 172 -0.92 5.86 -3.53
CA PHE A 172 -2.37 5.87 -3.30
C PHE A 172 -3.15 6.54 -4.44
N PHE A 173 -2.61 6.54 -5.64
CA PHE A 173 -3.22 7.15 -6.82
C PHE A 173 -4.62 6.60 -7.07
N ILE A 174 -5.65 7.48 -7.06
CA ILE A 174 -7.07 7.12 -7.25
C ILE A 174 -7.59 6.13 -6.17
N CYS A 175 -7.12 6.24 -4.92
CA CYS A 175 -7.73 5.57 -3.76
C CYS A 175 -8.93 6.42 -3.26
N ILE A 176 -10.02 6.42 -4.01
CA ILE A 176 -11.14 7.36 -3.84
C ILE A 176 -11.87 7.23 -2.49
N SER A 177 -11.83 6.06 -1.85
CA SER A 177 -12.47 5.80 -0.56
C SER A 177 -11.56 5.99 0.65
N LEU A 178 -10.25 6.27 0.43
CA LEU A 178 -9.27 6.40 1.50
C LEU A 178 -9.60 7.58 2.42
N LYS A 179 -9.80 7.28 3.73
CA LYS A 179 -10.30 8.27 4.71
C LYS A 179 -9.19 9.02 5.44
N SER A 180 -8.12 8.30 5.76
CA SER A 180 -7.00 8.87 6.52
C SER A 180 -5.71 8.11 6.29
N ILE A 181 -4.58 8.82 6.37
CA ILE A 181 -3.24 8.25 6.38
C ILE A 181 -2.43 8.93 7.48
N ASP A 182 -1.84 8.12 8.35
CA ASP A 182 -0.86 8.54 9.34
C ASP A 182 0.44 7.77 9.13
N LEU A 183 1.48 8.48 8.67
CA LEU A 183 2.84 7.97 8.50
C LEU A 183 3.82 8.64 9.46
N SER A 184 3.32 9.28 10.53
CA SER A 184 4.17 10.00 11.50
C SER A 184 5.14 9.11 12.28
N SER A 185 4.87 7.80 12.34
CA SER A 185 5.81 6.82 12.92
C SER A 185 6.97 6.47 12.00
N LEU A 186 6.84 6.71 10.69
CA LEU A 186 7.86 6.44 9.69
C LEU A 186 8.79 7.65 9.53
N SER A 187 10.08 7.44 9.76
CA SER A 187 11.12 8.44 9.51
C SER A 187 12.01 7.96 8.36
N THR A 188 12.12 8.75 7.31
CA THR A 188 12.94 8.45 6.14
C THR A 188 14.34 9.04 6.30
N GLU A 189 15.39 8.36 5.81
CA GLU A 189 16.78 8.84 5.85
C GLU A 189 17.03 9.93 4.81
N ASP A 190 16.49 9.74 3.59
CA ASP A 190 16.65 10.62 2.45
C ASP A 190 15.36 11.34 2.08
N ASP A 191 15.46 12.30 1.16
CA ASP A 191 14.31 12.97 0.57
C ASP A 191 13.43 11.97 -0.19
N THR A 192 12.21 11.81 0.28
CA THR A 192 11.22 10.91 -0.30
C THR A 192 10.56 11.53 -1.52
N ILE A 193 10.31 10.73 -2.55
CA ILE A 193 9.67 11.17 -3.80
C ILE A 193 8.17 10.83 -3.74
N LEU A 194 7.33 11.86 -3.71
CA LEU A 194 5.88 11.79 -3.46
C LEU A 194 5.03 12.23 -4.68
N GLU A 195 5.56 12.10 -5.90
CA GLU A 195 4.82 12.49 -7.10
C GLU A 195 3.49 11.74 -7.21
N GLU A 196 2.37 12.48 -7.32
CA GLU A 196 1.00 11.97 -7.43
C GLU A 196 0.59 10.95 -6.34
N THR A 197 1.29 10.94 -5.20
CA THR A 197 1.12 9.92 -4.15
C THR A 197 -0.33 9.81 -3.66
N PHE A 198 -1.04 10.92 -3.52
CA PHE A 198 -2.43 10.98 -3.06
C PHE A 198 -3.37 11.61 -4.12
N TYR A 199 -2.99 11.52 -5.38
CA TYR A 199 -3.81 12.05 -6.47
C TYR A 199 -5.20 11.39 -6.49
N ASN A 200 -6.27 12.23 -6.48
CA ASN A 200 -7.66 11.77 -6.46
C ASN A 200 -8.05 10.88 -5.27
N CYS A 201 -7.48 11.12 -4.09
CA CYS A 201 -7.98 10.55 -2.83
C CYS A 201 -9.17 11.38 -2.31
N TRP A 202 -10.31 11.29 -2.98
CA TRP A 202 -11.48 12.18 -2.79
C TRP A 202 -12.04 12.18 -1.37
N SER A 203 -12.03 11.04 -0.69
CA SER A 203 -12.60 10.88 0.65
C SER A 203 -11.65 11.21 1.79
N MET A 204 -10.36 11.48 1.48
CA MET A 204 -9.32 11.67 2.50
C MET A 204 -9.57 12.96 3.28
N LYS A 205 -9.64 12.83 4.62
CA LYS A 205 -9.85 13.95 5.56
C LYS A 205 -8.61 14.30 6.37
N TYR A 206 -7.72 13.33 6.59
CA TYR A 206 -6.57 13.46 7.46
C TYR A 206 -5.33 12.88 6.80
N LEU A 207 -4.23 13.67 6.78
CA LEU A 207 -2.93 13.25 6.28
C LEU A 207 -1.83 13.74 7.23
N ASN A 208 -1.07 12.80 7.80
CA ASN A 208 0.05 13.10 8.66
C ASN A 208 1.36 12.54 8.08
N LEU A 209 2.23 13.44 7.61
CA LEU A 209 3.56 13.17 7.06
C LEU A 209 4.67 13.81 7.91
N LYS A 210 4.43 14.00 9.21
CA LYS A 210 5.29 14.77 10.14
C LYS A 210 6.77 14.43 10.06
N ASN A 211 7.13 13.17 9.88
CA ASN A 211 8.53 12.72 9.90
C ASN A 211 9.10 12.40 8.51
N PHE A 212 8.32 12.68 7.45
CA PHE A 212 8.81 12.51 6.08
C PHE A 212 9.76 13.64 5.70
N LYS A 213 10.98 13.29 5.33
CA LYS A 213 11.87 14.21 4.66
C LYS A 213 11.48 14.30 3.19
N HIS A 214 10.96 15.43 2.78
CA HIS A 214 10.65 15.69 1.38
C HIS A 214 11.15 17.07 0.98
N LYS A 215 11.96 17.12 -0.06
CA LYS A 215 12.43 18.35 -0.65
C LYS A 215 11.73 18.57 -1.99
N LEU A 216 10.93 19.62 -2.06
CA LEU A 216 10.29 20.02 -3.31
C LEU A 216 11.34 20.61 -4.26
N ILE A 217 11.77 19.86 -5.26
CA ILE A 217 12.80 20.25 -6.22
C ILE A 217 12.21 20.27 -7.65
N GLY A 218 12.48 21.37 -8.38
CA GLY A 218 12.34 21.44 -9.84
C GLY A 218 10.92 21.65 -10.37
N ASN A 219 10.77 21.62 -11.69
CA ASN A 219 9.54 21.92 -12.44
C ASN A 219 8.63 20.67 -12.63
N LEU A 220 8.80 19.64 -11.83
CA LEU A 220 7.97 18.44 -11.93
C LEU A 220 6.60 18.71 -11.32
N HIS A 221 5.56 18.38 -12.04
CA HIS A 221 4.16 18.49 -11.62
C HIS A 221 3.89 17.49 -10.49
N ASN A 222 4.30 17.85 -9.28
CA ASN A 222 4.16 16.96 -8.11
C ASN A 222 2.73 16.94 -7.58
N HIS A 223 1.69 16.74 -8.38
CA HIS A 223 0.28 16.70 -8.00
C HIS A 223 -0.03 15.80 -6.79
N ILE A 224 0.73 15.95 -5.69
CA ILE A 224 0.71 15.07 -4.51
C ILE A 224 -0.71 14.98 -3.94
N LEU A 225 -1.42 16.11 -3.86
CA LEU A 225 -2.74 16.24 -3.23
C LEU A 225 -3.84 16.64 -4.21
N ALA A 226 -3.59 16.66 -5.51
CA ALA A 226 -4.60 17.02 -6.48
C ALA A 226 -5.80 16.06 -6.39
N GLY A 227 -7.03 16.62 -6.28
CA GLY A 227 -8.25 15.84 -6.10
C GLY A 227 -8.56 15.38 -4.67
N CYS A 228 -7.83 15.89 -3.65
CA CYS A 228 -8.14 15.59 -2.25
C CYS A 228 -9.21 16.55 -1.69
N TYR A 229 -10.40 16.56 -2.29
CA TYR A 229 -11.47 17.56 -2.05
C TYR A 229 -11.99 17.63 -0.61
N ASN A 230 -11.79 16.61 0.21
CA ASN A 230 -12.28 16.53 1.58
C ASN A 230 -11.18 16.64 2.65
N LEU A 231 -9.93 16.95 2.25
CA LEU A 231 -8.78 16.95 3.14
C LEU A 231 -8.82 18.19 4.06
N THR A 232 -9.08 17.96 5.36
CA THR A 232 -9.23 19.02 6.37
C THR A 232 -8.09 19.08 7.39
N TYR A 233 -7.18 18.12 7.39
CA TYR A 233 -5.98 18.14 8.23
C TYR A 233 -4.76 17.66 7.45
N ILE A 234 -3.66 18.44 7.51
CA ILE A 234 -2.38 18.08 6.90
C ILE A 234 -1.25 18.43 7.86
N ASP A 235 -0.38 17.46 8.19
CA ASP A 235 0.91 17.73 8.83
C ASP A 235 2.05 17.43 7.85
N ILE A 236 2.73 18.49 7.41
CA ILE A 236 3.92 18.47 6.55
C ILE A 236 5.09 19.20 7.20
N SER A 237 5.15 19.14 8.51
CA SER A 237 6.11 19.90 9.34
C SER A 237 7.59 19.56 9.06
N SER A 238 7.87 18.46 8.35
CA SER A 238 9.24 18.10 7.94
C SER A 238 9.59 18.44 6.49
N PHE A 239 8.64 19.00 5.72
CA PHE A 239 8.89 19.37 4.32
C PHE A 239 9.81 20.57 4.23
N THR A 240 10.64 20.61 3.17
CA THR A 240 11.55 21.68 2.81
C THR A 240 11.50 21.94 1.31
N GLY A 241 12.03 23.07 0.81
CA GLY A 241 12.13 23.31 -0.63
C GLY A 241 12.09 24.78 -1.03
N GLU A 242 12.11 25.04 -2.34
CA GLU A 242 12.07 26.39 -2.95
C GLU A 242 10.73 26.60 -3.69
N ILE A 243 10.31 27.86 -3.73
CA ILE A 243 8.95 28.34 -4.05
C ILE A 243 8.27 27.86 -5.34
N PRO A 244 8.89 27.60 -6.50
CA PRO A 244 8.11 27.48 -7.73
C PRO A 244 7.13 26.29 -7.77
N ASN A 245 7.32 25.28 -6.90
CA ASN A 245 6.63 23.99 -7.04
C ASN A 245 5.59 23.67 -5.95
N ILE A 246 5.52 24.49 -4.92
CA ILE A 246 4.58 24.35 -3.82
C ILE A 246 3.16 24.75 -4.23
N ILE A 247 3.05 25.67 -5.20
CA ILE A 247 1.77 26.21 -5.72
C ILE A 247 0.82 25.09 -6.17
N LEU A 248 1.33 24.03 -6.76
CA LEU A 248 0.55 22.89 -7.26
C LEU A 248 0.14 21.89 -6.17
N LEU A 249 0.74 22.01 -4.96
CA LEU A 249 0.44 21.11 -3.87
C LEU A 249 -0.94 21.39 -3.24
N ILE A 250 -1.34 22.67 -3.16
CA ILE A 250 -2.40 23.12 -2.23
C ILE A 250 -3.56 23.83 -2.93
N THR A 251 -3.38 24.44 -4.12
CA THR A 251 -4.23 25.55 -4.55
C THR A 251 -5.52 25.22 -5.27
N GLU A 252 -5.71 24.06 -5.87
CA GLU A 252 -6.86 23.86 -6.76
C GLU A 252 -7.97 22.95 -6.20
N THR A 253 -7.70 22.22 -5.14
CA THR A 253 -8.60 21.12 -4.74
C THR A 253 -8.88 20.99 -3.24
N LEU A 254 -8.25 21.78 -2.39
CA LEU A 254 -8.49 21.71 -0.95
C LEU A 254 -9.81 22.41 -0.57
N PRO A 255 -10.52 21.93 0.47
CA PRO A 255 -11.71 22.58 0.98
C PRO A 255 -11.38 23.97 1.54
N SER A 256 -12.44 24.80 1.72
CA SER A 256 -12.30 26.17 2.21
C SER A 256 -11.80 26.26 3.66
N GLU A 257 -11.92 25.20 4.44
CA GLU A 257 -11.56 25.15 5.85
C GLU A 257 -10.74 23.90 6.18
N GLY A 258 -9.76 24.04 7.07
CA GLY A 258 -8.92 22.94 7.51
C GLY A 258 -7.83 23.37 8.47
N GLU A 259 -6.91 22.47 8.78
CA GLU A 259 -5.73 22.72 9.59
C GLU A 259 -4.47 22.23 8.85
N ILE A 260 -3.44 23.07 8.85
CA ILE A 260 -2.12 22.72 8.32
C ILE A 260 -1.03 22.94 9.37
N VAL A 261 -0.18 21.94 9.56
CA VAL A 261 1.00 21.99 10.44
C VAL A 261 2.26 22.04 9.60
N LEU A 262 3.09 23.06 9.78
CA LEU A 262 4.32 23.27 9.00
C LEU A 262 5.35 24.13 9.74
N LYS A 263 6.59 24.15 9.25
CA LYS A 263 7.65 25.03 9.77
C LYS A 263 7.44 26.48 9.34
N LEU A 264 7.88 27.42 10.20
CA LEU A 264 7.79 28.86 9.93
C LEU A 264 8.46 29.25 8.60
N ASP A 265 9.64 28.71 8.30
CA ASP A 265 10.35 29.01 7.06
C ASP A 265 9.53 28.57 5.83
N PHE A 266 8.92 27.39 5.91
CA PHE A 266 8.09 26.86 4.86
C PHE A 266 6.77 27.64 4.71
N TYR A 267 6.15 28.05 5.85
CA TYR A 267 4.98 28.92 5.85
C TYR A 267 5.23 30.24 5.11
N ASN A 268 6.38 30.89 5.35
CA ASN A 268 6.71 32.13 4.66
C ASN A 268 6.78 32.00 3.14
N LEU A 269 7.03 30.79 2.64
CA LEU A 269 7.07 30.49 1.22
C LEU A 269 5.67 30.29 0.60
N ILE A 270 4.69 29.75 1.36
CA ILE A 270 3.41 29.27 0.81
C ILE A 270 2.17 29.98 1.37
N ARG A 271 2.33 30.91 2.32
CA ARG A 271 1.22 31.54 3.05
C ARG A 271 0.10 32.11 2.17
N ASP A 272 0.47 32.66 1.01
CA ASP A 272 -0.50 33.27 0.07
C ASP A 272 -1.27 32.20 -0.74
N GLN A 273 -0.94 30.96 -0.59
CA GLN A 273 -1.53 29.81 -1.30
C GLN A 273 -2.39 28.95 -0.37
N ILE A 274 -2.23 29.09 0.96
CA ILE A 274 -3.07 28.38 1.93
C ILE A 274 -4.47 29.00 1.87
N PRO A 275 -5.55 28.20 1.75
CA PRO A 275 -6.90 28.74 1.74
C PRO A 275 -7.18 29.58 3.00
N LYS A 276 -7.85 30.73 2.87
CA LYS A 276 -8.02 31.71 3.95
C LYS A 276 -8.73 31.17 5.21
N GLY A 277 -9.52 30.12 5.08
CA GLY A 277 -10.23 29.48 6.19
C GLY A 277 -9.40 28.42 6.94
N TRP A 278 -8.15 28.20 6.56
CA TRP A 278 -7.30 27.20 7.20
C TRP A 278 -6.61 27.73 8.46
N ASN A 279 -6.68 26.94 9.52
CA ASN A 279 -5.87 27.17 10.74
C ASN A 279 -4.43 26.73 10.50
N ILE A 280 -3.49 27.57 10.92
CA ILE A 280 -2.06 27.35 10.69
C ILE A 280 -1.38 27.09 12.02
N THR A 281 -0.80 25.93 12.20
CA THR A 281 0.02 25.54 13.34
C THR A 281 1.48 25.55 12.91
N LEU A 282 2.28 26.44 13.49
CA LEU A 282 3.72 26.55 13.22
C LEU A 282 4.53 25.78 14.26
N VAL A 283 5.53 25.00 13.78
CA VAL A 283 6.42 24.17 14.59
C VAL A 283 7.89 24.39 14.26
#